data_6a0d8ddc8e27f66b560a10124d5d3cb3
#
_entry.id   6a0d8ddc8e27f66b560a10124d5d3cb3
#
_cell.length_a   1.000
_cell.length_b   1.000
_cell.length_c   1.000
_cell.angle_alpha   90.00
_cell.angle_beta   90.00
_cell.angle_gamma   90.00
#
_symmetry.space_group_name_H-M   'P 1'
#
loop_
_entity.id
_entity.type
_entity.pdbx_description
1 polymer ?
#
loop_
_entity_poly.entity_id
_entity_poly.type
_entity_poly.pdbx_seq_one_letter_code
_entity_poly.pdbx_strand_id
1 'polypeptide(L)'
;MIVFNNAVYGDRIAEAAGTTFNQRSDVCIAREERGELLGGAIYTGYTGVSVGVHTAGFRPDWINQDLFWVCFHYPFVQLGCSKLLGQVPSSNLKALEFDLKMGFIEETRIKDVFPDGDLVVMSMKKEACRWLKLKPRSLKEPV
;
A
#
# COMPACT_ATOMS: atom_id res chain seq x y z
N MET A 1 -7.98 -13.88 -6.39
CA MET A 1 -6.99 -13.69 -7.47
C MET A 1 -6.31 -12.34 -7.31
N ILE A 2 -5.03 -12.30 -7.49
CA ILE A 2 -4.26 -11.04 -7.47
C ILE A 2 -4.18 -10.50 -8.90
N VAL A 3 -4.51 -9.23 -9.07
CA VAL A 3 -4.59 -8.55 -10.36
C VAL A 3 -3.65 -7.36 -10.35
N PHE A 4 -2.81 -7.25 -11.37
CA PHE A 4 -1.81 -6.19 -11.50
C PHE A 4 -2.24 -5.17 -12.55
N ASN A 5 -2.09 -3.89 -12.22
CA ASN A 5 -2.24 -2.76 -13.14
C ASN A 5 -3.59 -2.68 -13.86
N ASN A 6 -4.67 -3.06 -13.18
CA ASN A 6 -6.01 -2.79 -13.66
C ASN A 6 -6.36 -1.33 -13.36
N ALA A 7 -6.51 -0.52 -14.41
CA ALA A 7 -6.71 0.92 -14.28
C ALA A 7 -8.01 1.27 -13.56
N VAL A 8 -9.07 0.51 -13.78
CA VAL A 8 -10.36 0.73 -13.09
C VAL A 8 -10.21 0.47 -11.58
N TYR A 9 -9.51 -0.60 -11.23
CA TYR A 9 -9.23 -0.91 -9.82
C TYR A 9 -8.31 0.11 -9.19
N GLY A 10 -7.29 0.55 -9.93
CA GLY A 10 -6.38 1.61 -9.47
C GLY A 10 -7.12 2.90 -9.14
N ASP A 11 -8.02 3.33 -10.02
CA ASP A 11 -8.84 4.53 -9.80
C ASP A 11 -9.76 4.37 -8.57
N ARG A 12 -10.37 3.21 -8.40
CA ARG A 12 -11.26 2.95 -7.25
C ARG A 12 -10.49 2.94 -5.92
N ILE A 13 -9.33 2.31 -5.90
CA ILE A 13 -8.48 2.27 -4.70
C ILE A 13 -7.98 3.68 -4.38
N ALA A 14 -7.51 4.42 -5.38
CA ALA A 14 -7.03 5.78 -5.20
C ALA A 14 -8.11 6.69 -4.64
N GLU A 15 -9.31 6.66 -5.19
CA GLU A 15 -10.43 7.46 -4.71
C GLU A 15 -10.74 7.16 -3.23
N ALA A 16 -10.81 5.89 -2.87
CA ALA A 16 -11.07 5.48 -1.49
C ALA A 16 -9.94 5.87 -0.54
N ALA A 17 -8.70 5.90 -1.02
CA ALA A 17 -7.52 6.28 -0.23
C ALA A 17 -7.27 7.80 -0.22
N GLY A 18 -8.07 8.59 -0.91
CA GLY A 18 -7.94 10.04 -0.96
C GLY A 18 -6.81 10.55 -1.85
N THR A 19 -6.47 9.83 -2.89
CA THR A 19 -5.40 10.18 -3.83
C THR A 19 -5.86 9.93 -5.28
N THR A 20 -4.93 10.03 -6.21
CA THR A 20 -5.19 9.76 -7.63
C THR A 20 -4.27 8.65 -8.14
N PHE A 21 -4.71 7.95 -9.17
CA PHE A 21 -3.93 6.91 -9.83
C PHE A 21 -3.60 7.33 -11.26
N ASN A 22 -2.30 7.35 -11.58
CA ASN A 22 -1.82 7.62 -12.93
C ASN A 22 -1.24 6.31 -13.49
N GLN A 23 -1.97 5.70 -14.43
CA GLN A 23 -1.58 4.40 -14.98
C GLN A 23 -0.25 4.41 -15.74
N ARG A 24 0.31 5.58 -16.07
CA ARG A 24 1.62 5.70 -16.76
C ARG A 24 2.78 5.61 -15.78
N SER A 25 2.58 6.05 -14.52
CA SER A 25 3.66 6.17 -13.54
C SER A 25 3.43 5.33 -12.29
N ASP A 26 2.19 4.96 -11.99
CA ASP A 26 1.81 4.28 -10.76
C ASP A 26 1.51 2.81 -11.02
N VAL A 27 1.64 1.99 -9.98
CA VAL A 27 1.36 0.56 -10.04
C VAL A 27 0.21 0.23 -9.10
N CYS A 28 -0.69 -0.62 -9.56
CA CYS A 28 -1.81 -1.12 -8.78
C CYS A 28 -1.67 -2.63 -8.58
N ILE A 29 -1.81 -3.06 -7.32
CA ILE A 29 -1.91 -4.47 -6.96
C ILE A 29 -3.23 -4.65 -6.22
N ALA A 30 -4.15 -5.42 -6.79
CA ALA A 30 -5.49 -5.59 -6.27
C ALA A 30 -5.82 -7.06 -6.06
N ARG A 31 -6.77 -7.30 -5.17
CA ARG A 31 -7.36 -8.62 -4.99
C ARG A 31 -8.81 -8.58 -5.43
N GLU A 32 -9.17 -9.51 -6.31
CA GLU A 32 -10.54 -9.69 -6.73
C GLU A 32 -11.00 -11.14 -6.50
N GLU A 33 -12.29 -11.32 -6.31
CA GLU A 33 -12.94 -12.61 -6.32
C GLU A 33 -14.24 -12.49 -7.10
N ARG A 34 -14.45 -13.42 -8.04
CA ARG A 34 -15.68 -13.49 -8.86
C ARG A 34 -16.00 -12.16 -9.53
N GLY A 35 -14.96 -11.46 -10.03
CA GLY A 35 -15.14 -10.18 -10.69
C GLY A 35 -15.37 -9.01 -9.74
N GLU A 36 -15.31 -9.21 -8.43
CA GLU A 36 -15.49 -8.15 -7.44
C GLU A 36 -14.15 -7.71 -6.85
N LEU A 37 -13.89 -6.40 -6.87
CA LEU A 37 -12.71 -5.83 -6.23
C LEU A 37 -12.89 -5.85 -4.70
N LEU A 38 -12.00 -6.54 -4.00
CA LEU A 38 -12.03 -6.62 -2.53
C LEU A 38 -11.18 -5.54 -1.87
N GLY A 39 -10.11 -5.15 -2.50
CA GLY A 39 -9.17 -4.14 -2.01
C GLY A 39 -7.81 -4.27 -2.67
N GLY A 40 -6.88 -3.40 -2.27
CA GLY A 40 -5.54 -3.44 -2.84
C GLY A 40 -4.70 -2.24 -2.44
N ALA A 41 -3.60 -2.09 -3.17
CA ALA A 41 -2.62 -1.03 -2.96
C ALA A 41 -2.25 -0.37 -4.28
N ILE A 42 -1.94 0.91 -4.21
CA ILE A 42 -1.28 1.63 -5.29
C ILE A 42 0.06 2.17 -4.81
N TYR A 43 1.01 2.21 -5.73
CA TYR A 43 2.40 2.63 -5.46
C TYR A 43 2.70 3.83 -6.32
N THR A 44 3.16 4.91 -5.69
CA THR A 44 3.37 6.21 -6.32
C THR A 44 4.73 6.79 -5.95
N GLY A 45 5.26 7.67 -6.80
CA GLY A 45 6.45 8.44 -6.48
C GLY A 45 7.71 7.62 -6.31
N TYR A 46 7.91 6.60 -7.13
CA TYR A 46 9.14 5.80 -7.10
C TYR A 46 10.36 6.68 -7.40
N THR A 47 11.37 6.62 -6.52
CA THR A 47 12.58 7.44 -6.60
C THR A 47 13.84 6.65 -6.94
N GLY A 48 13.74 5.33 -7.05
CA GLY A 48 14.90 4.43 -7.12
C GLY A 48 15.28 3.81 -5.78
N VAL A 49 14.92 4.44 -4.66
CA VAL A 49 15.21 3.94 -3.30
C VAL A 49 13.98 3.87 -2.42
N SER A 50 12.93 4.61 -2.74
CA SER A 50 11.68 4.62 -1.99
C SER A 50 10.47 4.67 -2.91
N VAL A 51 9.31 4.31 -2.39
CA VAL A 51 8.04 4.44 -3.08
C VAL A 51 6.93 4.67 -2.05
N GLY A 52 5.95 5.48 -2.41
CA GLY A 52 4.75 5.66 -1.60
C GLY A 52 3.76 4.54 -1.82
N VAL A 53 3.00 4.18 -0.79
CA VAL A 53 1.94 3.19 -0.87
C VAL A 53 0.65 3.75 -0.29
N HIS A 54 -0.46 3.51 -0.99
CA HIS A 54 -1.80 3.85 -0.57
C HIS A 54 -2.67 2.60 -0.67
N THR A 55 -3.47 2.33 0.35
CA THR A 55 -4.30 1.13 0.39
C THR A 55 -5.75 1.46 0.63
N ALA A 56 -6.63 0.61 0.14
CA ALA A 56 -8.05 0.65 0.46
C ALA A 56 -8.63 -0.76 0.43
N GLY A 57 -9.52 -1.04 1.38
CA GLY A 57 -10.29 -2.28 1.42
C GLY A 57 -11.77 -1.96 1.33
N PHE A 58 -12.50 -2.75 0.54
CA PHE A 58 -13.93 -2.60 0.32
C PHE A 58 -14.76 -3.67 1.03
N ARG A 59 -14.07 -4.69 1.57
CA ARG A 59 -14.65 -5.79 2.33
C ARG A 59 -13.79 -6.06 3.56
N PRO A 60 -14.37 -6.54 4.67
CA PRO A 60 -13.56 -6.84 5.87
C PRO A 60 -12.46 -7.87 5.65
N ASP A 61 -12.67 -8.79 4.71
CA ASP A 61 -11.75 -9.89 4.40
C ASP A 61 -10.86 -9.62 3.18
N TRP A 62 -10.64 -8.36 2.84
CA TRP A 62 -9.89 -8.01 1.62
C TRP A 62 -8.43 -8.44 1.64
N ILE A 63 -7.84 -8.60 2.83
CA ILE A 63 -6.45 -9.00 2.98
C ILE A 63 -6.38 -10.52 3.16
N ASN A 64 -5.53 -11.16 2.36
CA ASN A 64 -5.12 -12.54 2.57
C ASN A 64 -3.60 -12.65 2.52
N GLN A 65 -3.06 -13.85 2.76
CA GLN A 65 -1.62 -14.05 2.81
C GLN A 65 -0.92 -13.69 1.49
N ASP A 66 -1.54 -14.04 0.35
CA ASP A 66 -0.97 -13.74 -0.96
C ASP A 66 -0.89 -12.24 -1.22
N LEU A 67 -1.94 -11.49 -0.89
CA LEU A 67 -1.94 -10.03 -1.03
C LEU A 67 -0.90 -9.38 -0.12
N PHE A 68 -0.82 -9.80 1.14
CA PHE A 68 0.22 -9.31 2.05
C PHE A 68 1.61 -9.51 1.47
N TRP A 69 1.89 -10.74 1.05
CA TRP A 69 3.22 -11.04 0.53
C TRP A 69 3.56 -10.18 -0.69
N VAL A 70 2.68 -10.13 -1.68
CA VAL A 70 2.97 -9.41 -2.92
C VAL A 70 3.07 -7.90 -2.71
N CYS A 71 2.27 -7.34 -1.81
CA CYS A 71 2.29 -5.90 -1.54
C CYS A 71 3.60 -5.42 -0.91
N PHE A 72 4.34 -6.29 -0.23
CA PHE A 72 5.66 -5.96 0.30
C PHE A 72 6.79 -6.48 -0.59
N HIS A 73 6.62 -7.63 -1.23
CA HIS A 73 7.60 -8.17 -2.16
C HIS A 73 7.82 -7.25 -3.36
N TYR A 74 6.74 -6.70 -3.92
CA TYR A 74 6.83 -5.80 -5.06
C TYR A 74 7.76 -4.60 -4.79
N PRO A 75 7.53 -3.75 -3.77
CA PRO A 75 8.39 -2.59 -3.56
C PRO A 75 9.78 -2.95 -3.06
N PHE A 76 9.92 -3.91 -2.16
CA PHE A 76 11.20 -4.20 -1.52
C PHE A 76 12.09 -5.14 -2.32
N VAL A 77 11.53 -6.03 -3.11
CA VAL A 77 12.30 -7.02 -3.87
C VAL A 77 12.29 -6.71 -5.36
N GLN A 78 11.14 -6.52 -5.96
CA GLN A 78 11.05 -6.26 -7.41
C GLN A 78 11.54 -4.86 -7.77
N LEU A 79 11.11 -3.82 -7.06
CA LEU A 79 11.62 -2.46 -7.27
C LEU A 79 12.96 -2.22 -6.59
N GLY A 80 13.33 -3.03 -5.63
CA GLY A 80 14.56 -2.88 -4.88
C GLY A 80 14.61 -1.67 -3.95
N CYS A 81 13.44 -1.19 -3.49
CA CYS A 81 13.37 -0.07 -2.55
C CYS A 81 13.94 -0.47 -1.19
N SER A 82 14.56 0.51 -0.51
CA SER A 82 14.98 0.36 0.87
C SER A 82 13.91 0.86 1.87
N LYS A 83 12.94 1.63 1.39
CA LYS A 83 11.93 2.27 2.25
C LYS A 83 10.59 2.40 1.55
N LEU A 84 9.51 2.11 2.28
CA LEU A 84 8.13 2.45 1.93
C LEU A 84 7.69 3.69 2.69
N LEU A 85 6.89 4.52 2.04
CA LEU A 85 6.31 5.71 2.64
C LEU A 85 4.79 5.65 2.60
N GLY A 86 4.15 6.08 3.69
CA GLY A 86 2.72 6.28 3.76
C GLY A 86 2.43 7.70 4.22
N GLN A 87 1.39 8.32 3.66
CA GLN A 87 0.94 9.65 4.05
C GLN A 87 -0.48 9.53 4.58
N VAL A 88 -0.68 9.92 5.84
CA VAL A 88 -1.96 9.73 6.52
C VAL A 88 -2.37 11.03 7.21
N PRO A 89 -3.60 11.54 6.97
CA PRO A 89 -4.12 12.64 7.79
C PRO A 89 -4.18 12.23 9.26
N SER A 90 -3.79 13.11 10.15
CA SER A 90 -3.78 12.81 11.60
C SER A 90 -5.16 12.47 12.16
N SER A 91 -6.22 12.95 11.51
CA SER A 91 -7.61 12.63 11.87
C SER A 91 -8.04 11.22 11.50
N ASN A 92 -7.31 10.56 10.59
CA ASN A 92 -7.62 9.20 10.15
C ASN A 92 -6.98 8.17 11.09
N LEU A 93 -7.54 8.05 12.30
CA LEU A 93 -7.00 7.17 13.34
C LEU A 93 -6.98 5.70 12.91
N LYS A 94 -7.96 5.28 12.14
CA LYS A 94 -8.06 3.90 11.65
C LYS A 94 -6.90 3.55 10.73
N ALA A 95 -6.53 4.45 9.81
CA ALA A 95 -5.40 4.23 8.91
C ALA A 95 -4.06 4.26 9.66
N LEU A 96 -3.90 5.19 10.62
CA LEU A 96 -2.69 5.23 11.45
C LEU A 96 -2.52 3.93 12.24
N GLU A 97 -3.58 3.44 12.85
CA GLU A 97 -3.57 2.20 13.61
C GLU A 97 -3.24 1.00 12.73
N PHE A 98 -3.82 0.95 11.53
CA PHE A 98 -3.53 -0.08 10.54
C PHE A 98 -2.04 -0.08 10.17
N ASP A 99 -1.48 1.09 9.86
CA ASP A 99 -0.07 1.21 9.48
C ASP A 99 0.87 0.78 10.61
N LEU A 100 0.56 1.19 11.84
CA LEU A 100 1.36 0.78 13.01
C LEU A 100 1.35 -0.74 13.20
N LYS A 101 0.20 -1.39 13.01
CA LYS A 101 0.08 -2.85 13.08
C LYS A 101 0.86 -3.55 11.98
N MET A 102 0.97 -2.91 10.80
CA MET A 102 1.78 -3.44 9.70
C MET A 102 3.28 -3.36 9.99
N GLY A 103 3.71 -2.50 10.88
CA GLY A 103 5.11 -2.29 11.22
C GLY A 103 5.68 -0.96 10.71
N PHE A 104 4.84 -0.08 10.18
CA PHE A 104 5.25 1.30 9.90
C PHE A 104 5.49 2.06 11.20
N ILE A 105 6.37 3.04 11.12
CA ILE A 105 6.62 3.99 12.21
C ILE A 105 6.22 5.39 11.76
N GLU A 106 5.89 6.27 12.69
CA GLU A 106 5.73 7.69 12.38
C GLU A 106 7.12 8.28 12.22
N GLU A 107 7.48 8.68 11.00
CA GLU A 107 8.79 9.25 10.73
C GLU A 107 8.81 10.75 10.98
N THR A 108 7.77 11.45 10.55
CA THR A 108 7.62 12.89 10.77
C THR A 108 6.16 13.29 10.68
N ARG A 109 5.88 14.50 11.12
CA ARG A 109 4.55 15.09 11.10
C ARG A 109 4.64 16.53 10.63
N ILE A 110 3.84 16.90 9.64
CA ILE A 110 3.76 18.25 9.13
C ILE A 110 2.46 18.84 9.62
N LYS A 111 2.54 19.92 10.40
CA LYS A 111 1.39 20.54 11.03
C LYS A 111 0.54 21.30 10.03
N ASP A 112 -0.75 21.37 10.30
CA ASP A 112 -1.72 22.25 9.64
C ASP A 112 -1.82 22.04 8.12
N VAL A 113 -1.71 20.80 7.67
CA VAL A 113 -1.84 20.44 6.25
C VAL A 113 -3.30 20.29 5.84
N PHE A 114 -4.16 19.84 6.76
CA PHE A 114 -5.59 19.63 6.52
C PHE A 114 -6.42 20.55 7.40
N PRO A 115 -7.70 20.82 7.04
CA PRO A 115 -8.57 21.66 7.88
C PRO A 115 -8.73 21.13 9.32
N ASP A 116 -8.62 19.83 9.50
CA ASP A 116 -8.84 19.16 10.79
C ASP A 116 -7.57 18.50 11.36
N GLY A 117 -6.40 18.79 10.80
CA GLY A 117 -5.18 18.24 11.37
C GLY A 117 -3.93 18.24 10.50
N ASP A 118 -3.02 17.38 10.88
CA ASP A 118 -1.66 17.31 10.35
C ASP A 118 -1.53 16.21 9.30
N LEU A 119 -0.45 16.30 8.53
CA LEU A 119 0.00 15.19 7.69
C LEU A 119 1.01 14.35 8.49
N VAL A 120 0.70 13.07 8.68
CA VAL A 120 1.61 12.11 9.32
C VAL A 120 2.32 11.33 8.22
N VAL A 121 3.64 11.37 8.21
CA VAL A 121 4.45 10.57 7.29
C VAL A 121 4.89 9.31 8.02
N MET A 122 4.39 8.17 7.54
CA MET A 122 4.73 6.86 8.04
C MET A 122 5.77 6.22 7.14
N SER A 123 6.67 5.43 7.71
CA SER A 123 7.67 4.75 6.90
C SER A 123 7.95 3.34 7.41
N MET A 124 8.43 2.50 6.50
CA MET A 124 8.90 1.16 6.82
C MET A 124 10.19 0.89 6.04
N LYS A 125 11.25 0.53 6.74
CA LYS A 125 12.49 0.06 6.11
C LYS A 125 12.36 -1.41 5.74
N LYS A 126 13.05 -1.81 4.66
CA LYS A 126 13.07 -3.20 4.21
C LYS A 126 13.46 -4.16 5.35
N GLU A 127 14.46 -3.81 6.15
CA GLU A 127 14.97 -4.65 7.25
C GLU A 127 13.93 -4.85 8.36
N ALA A 128 12.98 -3.91 8.50
CA ALA A 128 11.92 -3.99 9.50
C ALA A 128 10.67 -4.73 9.00
N CYS A 129 10.63 -5.08 7.72
CA CYS A 129 9.46 -5.72 7.12
C CYS A 129 9.44 -7.23 7.43
N ARG A 130 8.61 -7.63 8.38
CA ARG A 130 8.42 -9.04 8.73
C ARG A 130 7.61 -9.84 7.70
N TRP A 131 6.88 -9.15 6.83
CA TRP A 131 5.97 -9.77 5.87
C TRP A 131 6.69 -10.41 4.69
N LEU A 132 7.93 -10.04 4.41
CA LEU A 132 8.75 -10.65 3.37
C LEU A 132 9.06 -12.13 3.63
N LYS A 133 8.94 -12.57 4.87
CA LYS A 133 9.16 -13.97 5.27
C LYS A 133 7.93 -14.84 5.04
N LEU A 134 6.77 -14.23 4.82
CA LEU A 134 5.57 -14.97 4.46
C LEU A 134 5.73 -15.49 3.03
N LYS A 135 5.40 -16.77 2.85
CA LYS A 135 5.36 -17.33 1.50
C LYS A 135 3.94 -17.25 0.98
N PRO A 136 3.74 -16.95 -0.31
CA PRO A 136 2.41 -16.99 -0.89
C PRO A 136 1.86 -18.42 -0.85
N ARG A 137 0.54 -18.55 -0.77
CA ARG A 137 -0.11 -19.86 -0.78
C ARG A 137 -0.36 -20.37 -2.19
N SER A 138 -0.76 -19.46 -3.09
CA SER A 138 -1.19 -19.83 -4.44
C SER A 138 -0.45 -19.06 -5.54
N LEU A 139 0.28 -17.99 -5.21
CA LEU A 139 1.09 -17.27 -6.16
C LEU A 139 2.45 -17.94 -6.33
N LYS A 140 2.90 -18.04 -7.57
CA LYS A 140 4.30 -18.34 -7.84
C LYS A 140 5.11 -17.08 -7.57
N GLU A 141 6.30 -17.25 -7.00
CA GLU A 141 7.21 -16.13 -6.80
C GLU A 141 7.51 -15.45 -8.14
N PRO A 142 7.36 -14.13 -8.25
CA PRO A 142 7.68 -13.43 -9.49
C PRO A 142 9.16 -13.56 -9.80
N VAL A 143 9.43 -13.83 -11.04
CA VAL A 143 10.80 -14.00 -11.54
C VAL A 143 11.44 -12.64 -11.79
#